data_b88e2319f52bcfec5c4b69a6a18ac829
#
_entry.id   b88e2319f52bcfec5c4b69a6a18ac829
#
_cell.length_a   1.000
_cell.length_b   1.000
_cell.length_c   1.000
_cell.angle_alpha   90.00
_cell.angle_beta   90.00
_cell.angle_gamma   90.00
#
_symmetry.space_group_name_H-M   'P 1'
#
loop_
_entity.id
_entity.type
_entity.pdbx_description
1 polymer ?
#
loop_
_entity_poly.entity_id
_entity_poly.type
_entity_poly.pdbx_seq_one_letter_code
_entity_poly.pdbx_strand_id
1 'polypeptide(L)'
;MPDDLRPAAEFFVYVLCNDIGTTYTGIAKDVAARLDAHNAGTGAKFTRGRGPWAVIHTEGPLPHGDALRRERAIKRDRAFKAGLKEAAH
;
A
#
# COMPACT_ATOMS: atom_id res chain seq x y z
N MET A 1 -22.74 0.33 -23.86
CA MET A 1 -21.53 1.09 -23.56
C MET A 1 -21.83 2.17 -22.53
N PRO A 2 -21.31 2.07 -21.37
CA PRO A 2 -21.56 3.13 -20.41
C PRO A 2 -20.85 4.41 -20.85
N ASP A 3 -21.58 5.51 -20.81
CA ASP A 3 -20.99 6.81 -21.09
C ASP A 3 -20.40 7.41 -19.82
N ASP A 4 -19.96 6.55 -18.92
CA ASP A 4 -19.40 6.97 -17.65
C ASP A 4 -17.97 7.45 -17.87
N LEU A 5 -17.79 8.75 -17.75
CA LEU A 5 -16.48 9.38 -17.91
C LEU A 5 -15.67 9.41 -16.62
N ARG A 6 -16.19 8.81 -15.54
CA ARG A 6 -15.45 8.75 -14.29
C ARG A 6 -14.27 7.78 -14.43
N PRO A 7 -13.12 8.09 -13.82
CA PRO A 7 -11.99 7.18 -13.84
C PRO A 7 -12.34 5.82 -13.25
N ALA A 8 -11.79 4.76 -13.83
CA ALA A 8 -11.98 3.41 -13.31
C ALA A 8 -11.37 3.29 -11.92
N ALA A 9 -12.09 2.61 -11.01
CA ALA A 9 -11.61 2.33 -9.66
C ALA A 9 -10.84 1.01 -9.67
N GLU A 10 -9.54 1.07 -9.86
CA GLU A 10 -8.68 -0.10 -10.07
C GLU A 10 -7.52 -0.20 -9.09
N PHE A 11 -7.25 0.83 -8.31
CA PHE A 11 -6.05 0.89 -7.48
C PHE A 11 -6.36 0.69 -6.02
N PHE A 12 -5.52 -0.09 -5.35
CA PHE A 12 -5.57 -0.26 -3.91
C PHE A 12 -4.42 0.51 -3.28
N VAL A 13 -4.69 1.14 -2.13
CA VAL A 13 -3.63 1.65 -1.27
C VAL A 13 -3.31 0.55 -0.28
N TYR A 14 -2.05 0.25 -0.08
CA TYR A 14 -1.63 -0.80 0.84
C TYR A 14 -0.54 -0.29 1.77
N VAL A 15 -0.48 -0.87 2.96
CA VAL A 15 0.59 -0.62 3.92
C VAL A 15 1.25 -1.95 4.24
N LEU A 16 2.56 -1.99 4.08
CA LEU A 16 3.40 -3.13 4.45
C LEU A 16 4.11 -2.84 5.76
N CYS A 17 4.39 -3.89 6.51
CA CYS A 17 5.20 -3.79 7.73
C CYS A 17 6.20 -4.95 7.75
N ASN A 18 7.42 -4.68 8.21
CA ASN A 18 8.43 -5.72 8.40
C ASN A 18 8.54 -6.08 9.89
N ASP A 19 9.45 -6.98 10.24
CA ASP A 19 9.59 -7.50 11.62
C ASP A 19 10.06 -6.47 12.63
N ILE A 20 10.73 -5.41 12.20
CA ILE A 20 11.20 -4.36 13.11
C ILE A 20 10.26 -3.16 13.15
N GLY A 21 9.08 -3.28 12.54
CA GLY A 21 8.06 -2.24 12.60
C GLY A 21 8.20 -1.12 11.58
N THR A 22 9.08 -1.26 10.59
CA THR A 22 9.17 -0.30 9.49
C THR A 22 7.97 -0.50 8.57
N THR A 23 7.32 0.59 8.16
CA THR A 23 6.18 0.54 7.25
C THR A 23 6.52 1.11 5.88
N TYR A 24 5.83 0.61 4.87
CA TYR A 24 5.89 1.14 3.52
C TYR A 24 4.47 1.25 2.97
N THR A 25 4.12 2.41 2.42
CA THR A 25 2.79 2.66 1.85
C THR A 25 2.93 2.82 0.34
N GLY A 26 2.09 2.14 -0.41
CA GLY A 26 2.09 2.22 -1.87
C GLY A 26 0.71 2.04 -2.46
N ILE A 27 0.64 2.09 -3.79
CA ILE A 27 -0.58 1.79 -4.54
C ILE A 27 -0.29 0.73 -5.59
N ALA A 28 -1.29 -0.09 -5.88
CA ALA A 28 -1.15 -1.14 -6.90
C ALA A 28 -2.53 -1.63 -7.33
N LYS A 29 -2.59 -2.16 -8.54
CA LYS A 29 -3.80 -2.87 -9.00
C LYS A 29 -3.85 -4.27 -8.41
N ASP A 30 -2.69 -4.89 -8.22
CA ASP A 30 -2.56 -6.23 -7.64
C ASP A 30 -1.61 -6.17 -6.45
N VAL A 31 -2.17 -6.09 -5.24
CA VAL A 31 -1.39 -5.96 -4.01
C VAL A 31 -0.54 -7.21 -3.74
N ALA A 32 -1.09 -8.40 -4.02
CA ALA A 32 -0.36 -9.65 -3.79
C ALA A 32 0.89 -9.72 -4.67
N ALA A 33 0.78 -9.33 -5.94
CA ALA A 33 1.92 -9.30 -6.85
C ALA A 33 2.97 -8.28 -6.41
N ARG A 34 2.52 -7.12 -5.91
CA ARG A 34 3.44 -6.09 -5.40
C ARG A 34 4.15 -6.56 -4.12
N LEU A 35 3.43 -7.26 -3.24
CA LEU A 35 4.04 -7.82 -2.04
C LEU A 35 5.16 -8.80 -2.42
N ASP A 36 4.90 -9.67 -3.38
CA ASP A 36 5.90 -10.62 -3.87
C ASP A 36 7.12 -9.87 -4.42
N ALA A 37 6.90 -8.80 -5.19
CA ALA A 37 7.98 -8.01 -5.75
C ALA A 37 8.80 -7.32 -4.64
N HIS A 38 8.14 -6.76 -3.63
CA HIS A 38 8.85 -6.15 -2.50
C HIS A 38 9.71 -7.18 -1.75
N ASN A 39 9.15 -8.36 -1.51
CA ASN A 39 9.89 -9.43 -0.82
C ASN A 39 11.01 -10.03 -1.66
N ALA A 40 10.88 -9.99 -2.99
CA ALA A 40 11.92 -10.42 -3.90
C ALA A 40 13.02 -9.37 -4.11
N GLY A 41 12.84 -8.16 -3.58
CA GLY A 41 13.81 -7.08 -3.76
C GLY A 41 13.68 -6.33 -5.07
N THR A 42 12.59 -6.53 -5.81
CA THR A 42 12.36 -5.89 -7.12
C THR A 42 11.22 -4.88 -7.09
N GLY A 43 10.61 -4.65 -5.94
CA GLY A 43 9.51 -3.71 -5.80
C GLY A 43 9.99 -2.27 -5.78
N ALA A 44 10.15 -1.69 -4.58
CA ALA A 44 10.64 -0.35 -4.42
C ALA A 44 12.07 -0.37 -3.87
N LYS A 45 12.81 0.69 -4.18
CA LYS A 45 14.17 0.83 -3.67
C LYS A 45 14.20 0.83 -2.13
N PHE A 46 13.21 1.48 -1.52
CA PHE A 46 13.11 1.56 -0.05
C PHE A 46 12.92 0.18 0.59
N THR A 47 12.15 -0.71 -0.05
CA THR A 47 11.82 -2.02 0.55
C THR A 47 12.90 -3.07 0.33
N ARG A 48 13.85 -2.78 -0.54
CA ARG A 48 14.92 -3.73 -0.89
C ARG A 48 15.80 -3.99 0.32
N GLY A 49 15.97 -5.28 0.65
CA GLY A 49 16.82 -5.68 1.76
C GLY A 49 16.25 -5.43 3.14
N ARG A 50 14.97 -5.02 3.23
CA ARG A 50 14.30 -4.72 4.51
C ARG A 50 13.17 -5.70 4.83
N GLY A 51 12.96 -6.70 3.99
CA GLY A 51 11.94 -7.72 4.22
C GLY A 51 12.33 -8.71 5.30
N PRO A 52 11.47 -9.67 5.58
CA PRO A 52 10.21 -9.91 4.86
C PRO A 52 9.13 -8.89 5.22
N TRP A 53 8.27 -8.61 4.25
CA TRP A 53 7.17 -7.66 4.39
C TRP A 53 5.85 -8.42 4.45
N ALA A 54 4.91 -7.89 5.23
CA ALA A 54 3.53 -8.38 5.28
C ALA A 54 2.58 -7.22 5.06
N VAL A 55 1.44 -7.48 4.43
CA VAL A 55 0.39 -6.47 4.25
C VAL A 55 -0.38 -6.36 5.55
N ILE A 56 -0.43 -5.16 6.13
CA ILE A 56 -1.20 -4.90 7.34
C ILE A 56 -2.46 -4.06 7.08
N HIS A 57 -2.63 -3.53 5.87
CA HIS A 57 -3.79 -2.69 5.55
C HIS A 57 -3.95 -2.54 4.04
N THR A 58 -5.19 -2.57 3.58
CA THR A 58 -5.54 -2.23 2.19
C THR A 58 -6.80 -1.39 2.16
N GLU A 59 -6.88 -0.48 1.21
CA GLU A 59 -8.07 0.33 0.92
C GLU A 59 -8.30 0.34 -0.59
N GLY A 60 -9.54 0.33 -1.00
CA GLY A 60 -9.89 0.40 -2.41
C GLY A 60 -10.89 -0.67 -2.82
N PRO A 61 -11.13 -0.79 -4.13
CA PRO A 61 -10.40 -0.09 -5.19
C PRO A 61 -10.80 1.38 -5.31
N LEU A 62 -9.86 2.20 -5.76
CA LEU A 62 -10.03 3.63 -5.94
C LEU A 62 -9.56 4.04 -7.34
N PRO A 63 -10.09 5.14 -7.90
CA PRO A 63 -9.47 5.75 -9.06
C PRO A 63 -8.03 6.16 -8.74
N HIS A 64 -7.16 6.17 -9.75
CA HIS A 64 -5.73 6.41 -9.57
C HIS A 64 -5.41 7.69 -8.79
N GLY A 65 -6.05 8.81 -9.14
CA GLY A 65 -5.82 10.08 -8.45
C GLY A 65 -6.21 10.04 -6.98
N ASP A 66 -7.34 9.37 -6.67
CA ASP A 66 -7.79 9.21 -5.28
C ASP A 66 -6.83 8.32 -4.49
N ALA A 67 -6.35 7.25 -5.11
CA ALA A 67 -5.37 6.37 -4.48
C ALA A 67 -4.08 7.11 -4.16
N LEU A 68 -3.60 7.94 -5.08
CA LEU A 68 -2.40 8.75 -4.85
C LEU A 68 -2.57 9.74 -3.70
N ARG A 69 -3.73 10.38 -3.61
CA ARG A 69 -4.02 11.31 -2.51
C ARG A 69 -4.05 10.57 -1.18
N ARG A 70 -4.68 9.40 -1.16
CA ARG A 70 -4.77 8.59 0.07
C ARG A 70 -3.40 8.07 0.49
N GLU A 71 -2.59 7.61 -0.47
CA GLU A 71 -1.22 7.17 -0.21
C GLU A 71 -0.41 8.27 0.49
N ARG A 72 -0.49 9.50 -0.03
CA ARG A 72 0.22 10.64 0.55
C ARG A 72 -0.26 10.95 1.97
N ALA A 73 -1.57 10.86 2.19
CA ALA A 73 -2.15 11.11 3.52
C ALA A 73 -1.66 10.08 4.52
N ILE A 74 -1.66 8.80 4.16
CA ILE A 74 -1.21 7.72 5.05
C ILE A 74 0.28 7.85 5.35
N LYS A 75 1.09 8.18 4.35
CA LYS A 75 2.54 8.35 4.54
C LYS A 75 2.87 9.37 5.62
N ARG A 76 2.04 10.38 5.79
CA ARG A 76 2.24 11.45 6.76
C ARG A 76 1.55 11.19 8.09
N ASP A 77 0.74 10.15 8.19
CA ASP A 77 -0.08 9.88 9.37
C ASP A 77 0.57 8.81 10.24
N ARG A 78 1.43 9.23 11.14
CA ARG A 78 2.15 8.32 12.04
C ARG A 78 1.22 7.59 12.99
N ALA A 79 0.21 8.30 13.51
CA ALA A 79 -0.75 7.72 14.45
C ALA A 79 -1.58 6.62 13.80
N PHE A 80 -2.03 6.86 12.56
CA PHE A 80 -2.77 5.86 11.80
C PHE A 80 -1.92 4.60 11.60
N LYS A 81 -0.66 4.77 11.16
CA LYS A 81 0.24 3.63 10.92
C LYS A 81 0.57 2.88 12.20
N ALA A 82 0.73 3.60 13.31
CA ALA A 82 0.98 2.97 14.61
C ALA A 82 -0.21 2.12 15.03
N GLY A 83 -1.44 2.61 14.81
CA GLY A 83 -2.65 1.86 15.10
C GLY A 83 -2.76 0.59 14.24
N LEU A 84 -2.37 0.67 12.98
CA LEU A 84 -2.36 -0.51 12.10
C LEU A 84 -1.37 -1.57 12.62
N LYS A 85 -0.20 -1.16 13.06
CA LYS A 85 0.80 -2.08 13.58
C LYS A 85 0.31 -2.77 14.87
N GLU A 86 -0.35 -2.05 15.74
CA GLU A 86 -0.93 -2.62 16.95
C GLU A 86 -2.01 -3.66 16.60
N ALA A 87 -2.89 -3.34 15.67
CA ALA A 87 -3.96 -4.23 15.25
C ALA A 87 -3.44 -5.50 14.57
N ALA A 88 -2.24 -5.45 13.98
CA ALA A 88 -1.63 -6.57 13.27
C ALA A 88 -0.90 -7.55 14.19
N HIS A 89 -0.73 -7.21 15.46
CA HIS A 89 -0.05 -8.08 16.43
C HIS A 89 -1.06 -8.92 17.29
#